data_4898a1de36366eeddf018606ffc9262e
#
_entry.id   4898a1de36366eeddf018606ffc9262e
#
_cell.length_a   1.000
_cell.length_b   1.000
_cell.length_c   1.000
_cell.angle_alpha   90.00
_cell.angle_beta   90.00
_cell.angle_gamma   90.00
#
_symmetry.space_group_name_H-M   'P 1'
#
loop_
_entity.id
_entity.type
_entity.pdbx_description
1 polymer ?
#
loop_
_entity_poly.entity_id
_entity_poly.type
_entity_poly.pdbx_seq_one_letter_code
_entity_poly.pdbx_strand_id
1 'polypeptide(L)'
;GDFKQVFPIHKPKLSAVFGTILLWIGSFLAIMIITMIIAYFFPEEVIGVSQGLGMEFASLTFIISFVIVSISPAICEEAVFRGVVMHSFDNGKNKWIAIVVTGLIFGAFHGNIWRFVPTALLGIMLGYIVYETDNMIYGALFHAINNAMPLLSIFAMKSMYSNEMFQSQMSTMTDNGIPLISIGMYVMYGAAIPLLLTIGNYLIHKGTKHAKNSLFAKEERMKLVVLLLISGAFLVVGFFIIIFSLLFDPSVLNSMMY
;
A
#
# COMPACT_ATOMS: atom_id res chain seq x y z
N GLY A 1 -7.74 -31.28 6.51
CA GLY A 1 -8.61 -30.15 6.13
C GLY A 1 -8.98 -30.25 4.66
N ASP A 2 -10.15 -29.76 4.31
CA ASP A 2 -10.58 -29.72 2.91
C ASP A 2 -9.72 -28.70 2.16
N PHE A 3 -9.10 -29.12 1.04
CA PHE A 3 -8.26 -28.26 0.20
C PHE A 3 -8.98 -26.97 -0.22
N LYS A 4 -10.29 -27.03 -0.48
CA LYS A 4 -11.11 -25.85 -0.84
C LYS A 4 -11.29 -24.86 0.30
N GLN A 5 -11.18 -25.29 1.56
CA GLN A 5 -11.24 -24.39 2.71
C GLN A 5 -9.91 -23.63 2.89
N VAL A 6 -8.79 -24.31 2.59
CA VAL A 6 -7.45 -23.70 2.68
C VAL A 6 -7.19 -22.76 1.48
N PHE A 7 -7.70 -23.11 0.31
CA PHE A 7 -7.52 -22.36 -0.94
C PHE A 7 -8.87 -21.98 -1.54
N PRO A 8 -9.61 -21.05 -0.93
CA PRO A 8 -10.92 -20.64 -1.44
C PRO A 8 -10.76 -19.84 -2.73
N ILE A 9 -11.27 -20.40 -3.84
CA ILE A 9 -11.27 -19.79 -5.16
C ILE A 9 -12.70 -19.86 -5.72
N HIS A 10 -13.33 -18.71 -5.85
CA HIS A 10 -14.68 -18.56 -6.35
C HIS A 10 -14.73 -17.59 -7.53
N LYS A 11 -15.78 -17.69 -8.35
CA LYS A 11 -15.99 -16.75 -9.45
C LYS A 11 -16.01 -15.30 -8.92
N PRO A 12 -15.13 -14.41 -9.40
CA PRO A 12 -15.06 -13.06 -8.89
C PRO A 12 -16.30 -12.25 -9.23
N LYS A 13 -16.75 -11.41 -8.29
CA LYS A 13 -17.82 -10.45 -8.47
C LYS A 13 -17.23 -9.09 -8.83
N LEU A 14 -17.79 -8.42 -9.82
CA LEU A 14 -17.28 -7.13 -10.29
C LEU A 14 -17.23 -6.06 -9.18
N SER A 15 -18.26 -6.03 -8.31
CA SER A 15 -18.26 -5.11 -7.15
C SER A 15 -17.06 -5.34 -6.22
N ALA A 16 -16.72 -6.61 -5.96
CA ALA A 16 -15.58 -6.92 -5.09
C ALA A 16 -14.23 -6.66 -5.77
N VAL A 17 -14.14 -6.80 -7.10
CA VAL A 17 -12.96 -6.37 -7.87
C VAL A 17 -12.72 -4.86 -7.68
N PHE A 18 -13.75 -4.04 -7.93
CA PHE A 18 -13.66 -2.58 -7.70
C PHE A 18 -13.40 -2.24 -6.23
N GLY A 19 -14.03 -2.96 -5.29
CA GLY A 19 -13.78 -2.82 -3.87
C GLY A 19 -12.33 -3.09 -3.49
N THR A 20 -11.74 -4.15 -4.06
CA THR A 20 -10.33 -4.51 -3.87
C THR A 20 -9.40 -3.42 -4.40
N ILE A 21 -9.68 -2.85 -5.57
CA ILE A 21 -8.90 -1.75 -6.14
C ILE A 21 -8.96 -0.50 -5.23
N LEU A 22 -10.14 -0.14 -4.72
CA LEU A 22 -10.28 1.01 -3.80
C LEU A 22 -9.56 0.76 -2.46
N LEU A 23 -9.65 -0.46 -1.91
CA LEU A 23 -8.91 -0.86 -0.73
C LEU A 23 -7.40 -0.79 -0.97
N TRP A 24 -6.93 -1.22 -2.17
CA TRP A 24 -5.54 -1.10 -2.55
C TRP A 24 -5.09 0.37 -2.60
N ILE A 25 -5.84 1.26 -3.28
CA ILE A 25 -5.49 2.69 -3.36
C ILE A 25 -5.42 3.30 -1.95
N GLY A 26 -6.42 3.07 -1.10
CA GLY A 26 -6.45 3.60 0.26
C GLY A 26 -5.31 3.08 1.13
N SER A 27 -5.00 1.79 1.05
CA SER A 27 -3.88 1.16 1.78
C SER A 27 -2.54 1.63 1.25
N PHE A 28 -2.39 1.75 -0.07
CA PHE A 28 -1.18 2.26 -0.71
C PHE A 28 -0.85 3.68 -0.24
N LEU A 29 -1.84 4.59 -0.22
CA LEU A 29 -1.66 5.94 0.31
C LEU A 29 -1.23 5.93 1.78
N ALA A 30 -1.87 5.11 2.61
CA ALA A 30 -1.50 5.00 4.03
C ALA A 30 -0.08 4.48 4.22
N ILE A 31 0.30 3.43 3.48
CA ILE A 31 1.63 2.83 3.52
C ILE A 31 2.68 3.83 3.00
N MET A 32 2.37 4.59 1.94
CA MET A 32 3.28 5.61 1.40
C MET A 32 3.54 6.73 2.41
N ILE A 33 2.54 7.20 3.16
CA ILE A 33 2.75 8.19 4.23
C ILE A 33 3.73 7.65 5.28
N ILE A 34 3.52 6.41 5.74
CA ILE A 34 4.40 5.77 6.72
C ILE A 34 5.82 5.60 6.16
N THR A 35 5.93 5.13 4.91
CA THR A 35 7.22 4.95 4.24
C THR A 35 7.96 6.28 4.09
N MET A 36 7.26 7.38 3.74
CA MET A 36 7.85 8.71 3.63
C MET A 36 8.33 9.25 4.97
N ILE A 37 7.59 8.96 6.06
CA ILE A 37 8.04 9.33 7.41
C ILE A 37 9.30 8.54 7.79
N ILE A 38 9.34 7.24 7.53
CA ILE A 38 10.53 6.41 7.79
C ILE A 38 11.71 6.92 6.95
N ALA A 39 11.49 7.18 5.67
CA ALA A 39 12.53 7.66 4.75
C ALA A 39 13.03 9.08 5.07
N TYR A 40 12.23 9.91 5.73
CA TYR A 40 12.67 11.22 6.22
C TYR A 40 13.73 11.10 7.34
N PHE A 41 13.58 10.12 8.24
CA PHE A 41 14.54 9.87 9.31
C PHE A 41 15.71 8.97 8.89
N PHE A 42 15.51 8.12 7.88
CA PHE A 42 16.46 7.10 7.42
C PHE A 42 16.51 7.07 5.87
N PRO A 43 16.92 8.20 5.24
CA PRO A 43 16.84 8.34 3.77
C PRO A 43 17.76 7.36 3.04
N GLU A 44 19.00 7.20 3.47
CA GLU A 44 20.00 6.37 2.80
C GLU A 44 19.55 4.90 2.74
N GLU A 45 19.02 4.38 3.85
CA GLU A 45 18.61 2.98 3.97
C GLU A 45 17.37 2.69 3.13
N VAL A 46 16.36 3.58 3.18
CA VAL A 46 15.09 3.37 2.45
C VAL A 46 15.29 3.57 0.95
N ILE A 47 16.00 4.62 0.56
CA ILE A 47 16.30 4.91 -0.85
C ILE A 47 17.24 3.82 -1.42
N GLY A 48 18.27 3.41 -0.68
CA GLY A 48 19.21 2.37 -1.09
C GLY A 48 18.53 1.03 -1.38
N VAL A 49 17.58 0.61 -0.54
CA VAL A 49 16.77 -0.61 -0.80
C VAL A 49 15.94 -0.47 -2.08
N SER A 50 15.33 0.69 -2.29
CA SER A 50 14.49 0.93 -3.48
C SER A 50 15.31 0.97 -4.77
N GLN A 51 16.49 1.59 -4.74
CA GLN A 51 17.40 1.66 -5.87
C GLN A 51 17.99 0.29 -6.23
N GLY A 52 18.40 -0.51 -5.23
CA GLY A 52 18.94 -1.85 -5.45
C GLY A 52 17.96 -2.73 -6.24
N LEU A 53 16.70 -2.79 -5.78
CA LEU A 53 15.65 -3.52 -6.48
C LEU A 53 15.36 -2.96 -7.89
N GLY A 54 15.37 -1.63 -8.02
CA GLY A 54 15.13 -0.96 -9.30
C GLY A 54 16.17 -1.33 -10.37
N MET A 55 17.45 -1.35 -10.00
CA MET A 55 18.55 -1.71 -10.93
C MET A 55 18.47 -3.17 -11.38
N GLU A 56 18.19 -4.09 -10.47
CA GLU A 56 18.06 -5.51 -10.80
C GLU A 56 16.94 -5.76 -11.84
N PHE A 57 15.76 -5.18 -11.64
CA PHE A 57 14.61 -5.40 -12.51
C PHE A 57 14.69 -4.58 -13.81
N ALA A 58 15.33 -3.41 -13.81
CA ALA A 58 15.53 -2.62 -15.02
C ALA A 58 16.43 -3.32 -16.06
N SER A 59 17.28 -4.28 -15.64
CA SER A 59 18.13 -5.08 -16.54
C SER A 59 17.34 -6.09 -17.38
N LEU A 60 16.15 -6.48 -16.92
CA LEU A 60 15.26 -7.45 -17.58
C LEU A 60 14.30 -6.76 -18.55
N THR A 61 13.58 -7.55 -19.35
CA THR A 61 12.43 -7.03 -20.11
C THR A 61 11.22 -6.83 -19.20
N PHE A 62 10.35 -5.86 -19.53
CA PHE A 62 9.16 -5.59 -18.73
C PHE A 62 8.31 -6.84 -18.48
N ILE A 63 8.08 -7.66 -19.52
CA ILE A 63 7.23 -8.86 -19.39
C ILE A 63 7.84 -9.86 -18.42
N ILE A 64 9.14 -10.10 -18.48
CA ILE A 64 9.84 -11.01 -17.56
C ILE A 64 9.77 -10.47 -16.13
N SER A 65 10.10 -9.19 -15.93
CA SER A 65 10.02 -8.55 -14.62
C SER A 65 8.59 -8.58 -14.06
N PHE A 66 7.58 -8.32 -14.89
CA PHE A 66 6.18 -8.34 -14.49
C PHE A 66 5.73 -9.73 -14.01
N VAL A 67 6.12 -10.78 -14.73
CA VAL A 67 5.80 -12.17 -14.30
C VAL A 67 6.52 -12.51 -13.00
N ILE A 68 7.81 -12.22 -12.87
CA ILE A 68 8.62 -12.60 -11.70
C ILE A 68 8.25 -11.78 -10.46
N VAL A 69 8.05 -10.46 -10.61
CA VAL A 69 7.88 -9.53 -9.48
C VAL A 69 6.42 -9.36 -9.08
N SER A 70 5.51 -9.42 -10.04
CA SER A 70 4.09 -9.14 -9.78
C SER A 70 3.24 -10.40 -9.76
N ILE A 71 3.23 -11.20 -10.83
CA ILE A 71 2.29 -12.33 -10.96
C ILE A 71 2.71 -13.53 -10.10
N SER A 72 3.98 -13.94 -10.17
CA SER A 72 4.44 -15.11 -9.41
C SER A 72 4.28 -14.94 -7.91
N PRO A 73 4.72 -13.82 -7.25
CA PRO A 73 4.50 -13.61 -5.84
C PRO A 73 3.01 -13.54 -5.49
N ALA A 74 2.20 -12.85 -6.30
CA ALA A 74 0.75 -12.74 -6.06
C ALA A 74 0.04 -14.10 -6.05
N ILE A 75 0.56 -15.10 -6.72
CA ILE A 75 0.00 -16.46 -6.69
C ILE A 75 0.66 -17.29 -5.59
N CYS A 76 2.00 -17.37 -5.59
CA CYS A 76 2.72 -18.28 -4.71
C CYS A 76 2.69 -17.83 -3.24
N GLU A 77 2.92 -16.54 -2.99
CA GLU A 77 2.91 -16.02 -1.63
C GLU A 77 1.49 -15.97 -1.05
N GLU A 78 0.47 -15.64 -1.86
CA GLU A 78 -0.91 -15.74 -1.37
C GLU A 78 -1.27 -17.18 -1.02
N ALA A 79 -0.87 -18.17 -1.82
CA ALA A 79 -1.10 -19.58 -1.50
C ALA A 79 -0.44 -19.97 -0.16
N VAL A 80 0.79 -19.55 0.07
CA VAL A 80 1.52 -19.84 1.32
C VAL A 80 0.90 -19.08 2.50
N PHE A 81 0.80 -17.75 2.40
CA PHE A 81 0.45 -16.93 3.55
C PHE A 81 -1.04 -16.92 3.84
N ARG A 82 -1.93 -16.83 2.84
CA ARG A 82 -3.38 -16.79 3.06
C ARG A 82 -4.02 -18.16 3.04
N GLY A 83 -3.44 -19.07 2.26
CA GLY A 83 -3.83 -20.47 2.32
C GLY A 83 -3.35 -21.16 3.60
N VAL A 84 -2.04 -21.38 3.73
CA VAL A 84 -1.50 -22.24 4.79
C VAL A 84 -1.33 -21.49 6.12
N VAL A 85 -0.57 -20.37 6.10
CA VAL A 85 -0.17 -19.69 7.36
C VAL A 85 -1.39 -19.09 8.05
N MET A 86 -2.21 -18.29 7.35
CA MET A 86 -3.37 -17.64 7.96
C MET A 86 -4.37 -18.68 8.50
N HIS A 87 -4.60 -19.76 7.75
CA HIS A 87 -5.50 -20.84 8.18
C HIS A 87 -5.00 -21.54 9.44
N SER A 88 -3.67 -21.64 9.64
CA SER A 88 -3.07 -22.25 10.84
C SER A 88 -3.30 -21.40 12.10
N PHE A 89 -3.48 -20.09 11.98
CA PHE A 89 -3.75 -19.18 13.10
C PHE A 89 -5.24 -18.87 13.27
N ASP A 90 -6.10 -19.31 12.35
CA ASP A 90 -7.54 -19.10 12.47
C ASP A 90 -8.15 -20.09 13.47
N ASN A 91 -8.51 -19.58 14.63
CA ASN A 91 -9.15 -20.36 15.69
C ASN A 91 -10.69 -20.22 15.69
N GLY A 92 -11.27 -19.56 14.70
CA GLY A 92 -12.69 -19.30 14.56
C GLY A 92 -13.30 -18.34 15.61
N LYS A 93 -12.48 -17.80 16.56
CA LYS A 93 -12.94 -16.89 17.61
C LYS A 93 -12.64 -15.44 17.30
N ASN A 94 -11.45 -15.16 16.79
CA ASN A 94 -11.02 -13.80 16.47
C ASN A 94 -10.20 -13.77 15.18
N LYS A 95 -10.81 -13.34 14.10
CA LYS A 95 -10.17 -13.23 12.78
C LYS A 95 -8.91 -12.35 12.79
N TRP A 96 -8.87 -11.33 13.66
CA TRP A 96 -7.75 -10.39 13.69
C TRP A 96 -6.44 -11.04 14.15
N ILE A 97 -6.49 -12.11 14.92
CA ILE A 97 -5.29 -12.86 15.28
C ILE A 97 -4.67 -13.48 14.03
N ALA A 98 -5.45 -14.21 13.23
CA ALA A 98 -4.97 -14.80 11.99
C ALA A 98 -4.47 -13.73 11.00
N ILE A 99 -5.24 -12.65 10.80
CA ILE A 99 -4.92 -11.56 9.88
C ILE A 99 -3.62 -10.85 10.29
N VAL A 100 -3.51 -10.40 11.55
CA VAL A 100 -2.38 -9.60 12.01
C VAL A 100 -1.11 -10.44 12.11
N VAL A 101 -1.19 -11.64 12.71
CA VAL A 101 -0.03 -12.53 12.84
C VAL A 101 0.53 -12.90 11.46
N THR A 102 -0.35 -13.27 10.52
CA THR A 102 0.08 -13.56 9.14
C THR A 102 0.70 -12.35 8.47
N GLY A 103 0.15 -11.16 8.67
CA GLY A 103 0.71 -9.92 8.14
C GLY A 103 2.10 -9.60 8.69
N LEU A 104 2.32 -9.81 10.00
CA LEU A 104 3.64 -9.64 10.62
C LEU A 104 4.66 -10.66 10.11
N ILE A 105 4.26 -11.93 9.98
CA ILE A 105 5.13 -12.98 9.39
C ILE A 105 5.45 -12.64 7.93
N PHE A 106 4.48 -12.14 7.16
CA PHE A 106 4.69 -11.69 5.79
C PHE A 106 5.71 -10.55 5.70
N GLY A 107 5.61 -9.56 6.59
CA GLY A 107 6.60 -8.49 6.69
C GLY A 107 7.99 -9.00 7.03
N ALA A 108 8.10 -9.92 8.02
CA ALA A 108 9.37 -10.51 8.45
C ALA A 108 10.02 -11.37 7.35
N PHE A 109 9.21 -12.07 6.55
CA PHE A 109 9.68 -12.91 5.43
C PHE A 109 10.49 -12.13 4.39
N HIS A 110 10.23 -10.82 4.24
CA HIS A 110 10.97 -9.96 3.31
C HIS A 110 12.41 -9.65 3.74
N GLY A 111 12.83 -10.05 4.95
CA GLY A 111 14.23 -10.04 5.40
C GLY A 111 14.89 -8.67 5.51
N ASN A 112 14.14 -7.58 5.43
CA ASN A 112 14.66 -6.22 5.48
C ASN A 112 13.86 -5.38 6.48
N ILE A 113 14.53 -4.80 7.48
CA ILE A 113 13.89 -4.05 8.56
C ILE A 113 13.17 -2.79 8.06
N TRP A 114 13.72 -2.12 7.05
CA TRP A 114 13.16 -0.89 6.49
C TRP A 114 11.88 -1.14 5.68
N ARG A 115 11.74 -2.36 5.16
CA ARG A 115 10.53 -2.85 4.47
C ARG A 115 9.54 -3.52 5.40
N PHE A 116 9.94 -3.88 6.61
CA PHE A 116 9.11 -4.66 7.52
C PHE A 116 7.73 -4.03 7.78
N VAL A 117 7.71 -2.75 8.19
CA VAL A 117 6.44 -2.07 8.51
C VAL A 117 5.53 -1.94 7.28
N PRO A 118 6.00 -1.41 6.12
CA PRO A 118 5.19 -1.34 4.91
C PRO A 118 4.64 -2.69 4.46
N THR A 119 5.49 -3.74 4.45
CA THR A 119 5.07 -5.07 3.99
C THR A 119 4.19 -5.81 4.99
N ALA A 120 4.37 -5.59 6.29
CA ALA A 120 3.47 -6.13 7.31
C ALA A 120 2.06 -5.52 7.19
N LEU A 121 1.95 -4.21 7.00
CA LEU A 121 0.67 -3.53 6.78
C LEU A 121 -0.01 -4.01 5.49
N LEU A 122 0.76 -4.17 4.41
CA LEU A 122 0.27 -4.78 3.18
C LEU A 122 -0.25 -6.19 3.45
N GLY A 123 0.53 -6.98 4.18
CA GLY A 123 0.16 -8.34 4.59
C GLY A 123 -1.13 -8.41 5.38
N ILE A 124 -1.37 -7.48 6.30
CA ILE A 124 -2.61 -7.36 7.07
C ILE A 124 -3.80 -7.07 6.13
N MET A 125 -3.65 -6.14 5.19
CA MET A 125 -4.73 -5.82 4.24
C MET A 125 -5.06 -6.99 3.31
N LEU A 126 -4.05 -7.69 2.81
CA LEU A 126 -4.22 -8.90 2.02
C LEU A 126 -4.96 -9.99 2.81
N GLY A 127 -4.55 -10.23 4.06
CA GLY A 127 -5.24 -11.16 4.97
C GLY A 127 -6.69 -10.75 5.22
N TYR A 128 -6.95 -9.46 5.44
CA TYR A 128 -8.28 -8.92 5.62
C TYR A 128 -9.18 -9.18 4.39
N ILE A 129 -8.69 -8.85 3.19
CA ILE A 129 -9.47 -9.03 1.95
C ILE A 129 -9.81 -10.50 1.72
N VAL A 130 -8.83 -11.40 1.84
CA VAL A 130 -9.06 -12.84 1.63
C VAL A 130 -10.04 -13.39 2.68
N TYR A 131 -9.88 -12.99 3.94
CA TYR A 131 -10.76 -13.45 5.02
C TYR A 131 -12.21 -12.98 4.83
N GLU A 132 -12.43 -11.69 4.49
CA GLU A 132 -13.77 -11.11 4.34
C GLU A 132 -14.49 -11.60 3.08
N THR A 133 -13.73 -11.93 2.03
CA THR A 133 -14.32 -12.35 0.76
C THR A 133 -14.39 -13.86 0.59
N ASP A 134 -13.69 -14.60 1.46
CA ASP A 134 -13.48 -16.04 1.31
C ASP A 134 -13.03 -16.39 -0.14
N ASN A 135 -12.10 -15.58 -0.69
CA ASN A 135 -11.67 -15.75 -2.08
C ASN A 135 -10.26 -15.19 -2.31
N MET A 136 -9.33 -16.07 -2.61
CA MET A 136 -7.92 -15.74 -2.84
C MET A 136 -7.69 -14.89 -4.10
N ILE A 137 -8.62 -14.89 -5.07
CA ILE A 137 -8.48 -14.07 -6.30
C ILE A 137 -8.34 -12.58 -5.96
N TYR A 138 -9.06 -12.10 -4.96
CA TYR A 138 -8.98 -10.68 -4.58
C TYR A 138 -7.66 -10.34 -3.87
N GLY A 139 -7.13 -11.25 -3.04
CA GLY A 139 -5.79 -11.11 -2.47
C GLY A 139 -4.73 -11.08 -3.57
N ALA A 140 -4.76 -12.05 -4.49
CA ALA A 140 -3.83 -12.09 -5.62
C ALA A 140 -3.94 -10.86 -6.52
N LEU A 141 -5.14 -10.34 -6.78
CA LEU A 141 -5.34 -9.11 -7.54
C LEU A 141 -4.70 -7.90 -6.83
N PHE A 142 -5.00 -7.72 -5.55
CA PHE A 142 -4.42 -6.63 -4.75
C PHE A 142 -2.89 -6.71 -4.73
N HIS A 143 -2.34 -7.89 -4.48
CA HIS A 143 -0.91 -8.14 -4.42
C HIS A 143 -0.23 -7.88 -5.77
N ALA A 144 -0.81 -8.38 -6.87
CA ALA A 144 -0.30 -8.16 -8.21
C ALA A 144 -0.27 -6.66 -8.57
N ILE A 145 -1.34 -5.91 -8.29
CA ILE A 145 -1.38 -4.47 -8.53
C ILE A 145 -0.31 -3.76 -7.69
N ASN A 146 -0.18 -4.13 -6.41
CA ASN A 146 0.81 -3.51 -5.53
C ASN A 146 2.25 -3.69 -6.03
N ASN A 147 2.59 -4.89 -6.50
CA ASN A 147 3.93 -5.17 -7.01
C ASN A 147 4.16 -4.65 -8.43
N ALA A 148 3.09 -4.51 -9.23
CA ALA A 148 3.17 -3.94 -10.56
C ALA A 148 3.48 -2.44 -10.55
N MET A 149 3.00 -1.67 -9.58
CA MET A 149 3.12 -0.20 -9.57
C MET A 149 4.57 0.31 -9.52
N PRO A 150 5.44 -0.16 -8.60
CA PRO A 150 6.86 0.21 -8.62
C PRO A 150 7.53 -0.19 -9.95
N LEU A 151 7.21 -1.37 -10.47
CA LEU A 151 7.76 -1.87 -11.73
C LEU A 151 7.36 -0.99 -12.91
N LEU A 152 6.09 -0.60 -13.00
CA LEU A 152 5.59 0.33 -14.02
C LEU A 152 6.33 1.68 -13.94
N SER A 153 6.57 2.19 -12.72
CA SER A 153 7.32 3.43 -12.50
C SER A 153 8.76 3.31 -13.00
N ILE A 154 9.46 2.21 -12.68
CA ILE A 154 10.84 1.94 -13.15
C ILE A 154 10.89 1.93 -14.69
N PHE A 155 9.98 1.23 -15.35
CA PHE A 155 9.98 1.14 -16.80
C PHE A 155 9.52 2.43 -17.50
N ALA A 156 8.57 3.16 -16.92
CA ALA A 156 8.16 4.48 -17.43
C ALA A 156 9.29 5.51 -17.33
N MET A 157 10.12 5.42 -16.29
CA MET A 157 11.25 6.34 -16.09
C MET A 157 12.55 5.83 -16.70
N LYS A 158 12.58 4.64 -17.30
CA LYS A 158 13.82 4.04 -17.84
C LYS A 158 14.58 4.94 -18.79
N SER A 159 13.90 5.68 -19.68
CA SER A 159 14.50 6.65 -20.59
C SER A 159 15.06 7.89 -19.87
N MET A 160 14.55 8.22 -18.69
CA MET A 160 15.02 9.32 -17.86
C MET A 160 16.27 8.95 -17.07
N TYR A 161 16.44 7.67 -16.71
CA TYR A 161 17.62 7.18 -15.99
C TYR A 161 18.94 7.29 -16.81
N SER A 162 18.85 7.38 -18.13
CA SER A 162 20.00 7.64 -19.00
C SER A 162 20.34 9.13 -19.14
N ASN A 163 19.54 10.05 -18.57
CA ASN A 163 19.75 11.48 -18.65
C ASN A 163 20.62 11.94 -17.47
N GLU A 164 21.76 12.58 -17.75
CA GLU A 164 22.71 13.08 -16.75
C GLU A 164 22.08 14.07 -15.76
N MET A 165 21.18 14.92 -16.25
CA MET A 165 20.46 15.90 -15.42
C MET A 165 19.51 15.19 -14.43
N PHE A 166 18.84 14.10 -14.83
CA PHE A 166 18.01 13.30 -13.95
C PHE A 166 18.87 12.57 -12.90
N GLN A 167 20.02 12.04 -13.28
CA GLN A 167 20.96 11.40 -12.37
C GLN A 167 21.48 12.38 -11.31
N SER A 168 21.85 13.61 -11.72
CA SER A 168 22.30 14.64 -10.79
C SER A 168 21.20 15.09 -9.82
N GLN A 169 19.95 15.19 -10.29
CA GLN A 169 18.81 15.50 -9.41
C GLN A 169 18.54 14.37 -8.40
N MET A 170 18.63 13.11 -8.84
CA MET A 170 18.47 11.96 -7.95
C MET A 170 19.57 11.89 -6.88
N SER A 171 20.84 12.15 -7.24
CA SER A 171 21.94 12.20 -6.25
C SER A 171 21.73 13.33 -5.25
N THR A 172 21.31 14.52 -5.70
CA THR A 172 21.00 15.64 -4.82
C THR A 172 19.86 15.31 -3.83
N MET A 173 18.83 14.58 -4.27
CA MET A 173 17.76 14.12 -3.37
C MET A 173 18.25 13.08 -2.35
N THR A 174 19.20 12.24 -2.73
CA THR A 174 19.80 11.26 -1.81
C THR A 174 20.66 11.96 -0.76
N ASP A 175 21.47 12.94 -1.18
CA ASP A 175 22.39 13.67 -0.32
C ASP A 175 21.67 14.63 0.65
N ASN A 176 20.60 15.29 0.21
CA ASN A 176 19.83 16.25 1.01
C ASN A 176 18.66 15.62 1.79
N GLY A 177 18.40 14.33 1.59
CA GLY A 177 17.24 13.64 2.18
C GLY A 177 15.90 14.02 1.53
N ILE A 178 14.82 13.53 2.12
CA ILE A 178 13.45 13.78 1.61
C ILE A 178 12.97 15.14 2.12
N PRO A 179 12.58 16.07 1.23
CA PRO A 179 12.07 17.37 1.66
C PRO A 179 10.78 17.22 2.49
N LEU A 180 10.68 17.96 3.58
CA LEU A 180 9.52 17.93 4.47
C LEU A 180 8.21 18.29 3.75
N ILE A 181 8.28 19.14 2.73
CA ILE A 181 7.14 19.49 1.86
C ILE A 181 6.53 18.24 1.20
N SER A 182 7.34 17.26 0.81
CA SER A 182 6.86 16.01 0.23
C SER A 182 6.00 15.21 1.21
N ILE A 183 6.40 15.16 2.49
CA ILE A 183 5.60 14.52 3.55
C ILE A 183 4.25 15.23 3.68
N GLY A 184 4.26 16.57 3.74
CA GLY A 184 3.02 17.35 3.80
C GLY A 184 2.07 17.05 2.66
N MET A 185 2.58 16.92 1.42
CA MET A 185 1.78 16.55 0.25
C MET A 185 1.19 15.14 0.37
N TYR A 186 1.99 14.15 0.79
CA TYR A 186 1.48 12.78 0.98
C TYR A 186 0.44 12.70 2.10
N VAL A 187 0.65 13.45 3.20
CA VAL A 187 -0.34 13.56 4.28
C VAL A 187 -1.65 14.17 3.75
N MET A 188 -1.62 15.21 2.91
CA MET A 188 -2.82 15.75 2.28
C MET A 188 -3.53 14.73 1.39
N TYR A 189 -2.81 13.92 0.60
CA TYR A 189 -3.40 12.82 -0.16
C TYR A 189 -4.06 11.78 0.75
N GLY A 190 -3.58 11.64 1.98
CA GLY A 190 -4.19 10.81 3.02
C GLY A 190 -5.65 11.16 3.34
N ALA A 191 -6.12 12.36 3.00
CA ALA A 191 -7.53 12.76 3.16
C ALA A 191 -8.50 11.84 2.37
N ALA A 192 -8.05 11.18 1.33
CA ALA A 192 -8.85 10.23 0.57
C ALA A 192 -8.97 8.84 1.24
N ILE A 193 -8.06 8.48 2.15
CA ILE A 193 -7.96 7.14 2.75
C ILE A 193 -9.26 6.70 3.42
N PRO A 194 -9.89 7.51 4.33
CA PRO A 194 -11.08 7.06 5.05
C PRO A 194 -12.24 6.70 4.11
N LEU A 195 -12.44 7.50 3.06
CA LEU A 195 -13.50 7.27 2.08
C LEU A 195 -13.18 6.05 1.19
N LEU A 196 -11.95 5.93 0.69
CA LEU A 196 -11.52 4.81 -0.15
C LEU A 196 -11.66 3.47 0.58
N LEU A 197 -11.19 3.39 1.83
CA LEU A 197 -11.31 2.19 2.64
C LEU A 197 -12.78 1.86 2.96
N THR A 198 -13.60 2.87 3.24
CA THR A 198 -15.03 2.66 3.56
C THR A 198 -15.81 2.18 2.33
N ILE A 199 -15.63 2.83 1.17
CA ILE A 199 -16.31 2.45 -0.07
C ILE A 199 -15.79 1.09 -0.54
N GLY A 200 -14.48 0.87 -0.51
CA GLY A 200 -13.87 -0.41 -0.87
C GLY A 200 -14.41 -1.56 -0.02
N ASN A 201 -14.45 -1.36 1.31
CA ASN A 201 -15.02 -2.34 2.24
C ASN A 201 -16.51 -2.63 1.97
N TYR A 202 -17.31 -1.61 1.70
CA TYR A 202 -18.70 -1.79 1.30
C TYR A 202 -18.83 -2.64 0.03
N LEU A 203 -18.00 -2.38 -0.97
CA LEU A 203 -18.08 -3.06 -2.27
C LEU A 203 -17.63 -4.53 -2.20
N ILE A 204 -16.63 -4.88 -1.39
CA ILE A 204 -16.23 -6.27 -1.22
C ILE A 204 -17.33 -7.10 -0.54
N HIS A 205 -18.10 -6.47 0.37
CA HIS A 205 -19.20 -7.14 1.06
C HIS A 205 -20.51 -7.16 0.26
N LYS A 206 -20.63 -6.37 -0.82
CA LYS A 206 -21.84 -6.30 -1.62
C LYS A 206 -22.19 -7.67 -2.23
N GLY A 207 -23.35 -8.19 -1.86
CA GLY A 207 -23.79 -9.52 -2.28
C GLY A 207 -23.26 -10.69 -1.44
N THR A 208 -22.63 -10.43 -0.30
CA THR A 208 -22.34 -11.41 0.75
C THR A 208 -23.45 -11.45 1.80
N LYS A 209 -23.39 -12.42 2.75
CA LYS A 209 -24.30 -12.45 3.90
C LYS A 209 -24.19 -11.24 4.82
N HIS A 210 -23.07 -10.51 4.74
CA HIS A 210 -22.78 -9.30 5.52
C HIS A 210 -23.02 -8.01 4.73
N ALA A 211 -23.72 -8.10 3.58
CA ALA A 211 -24.01 -6.96 2.74
C ALA A 211 -24.89 -5.95 3.49
N LYS A 212 -24.49 -4.69 3.47
CA LYS A 212 -25.31 -3.57 3.91
C LYS A 212 -26.16 -3.06 2.75
N ASN A 213 -27.41 -2.69 3.04
CA ASN A 213 -28.33 -2.17 2.04
C ASN A 213 -27.90 -0.80 1.48
N SER A 214 -27.18 -0.01 2.28
CA SER A 214 -26.67 1.30 1.87
C SER A 214 -25.28 1.56 2.48
N LEU A 215 -24.48 2.36 1.78
CA LEU A 215 -23.13 2.75 2.21
C LEU A 215 -23.18 3.61 3.50
N PHE A 216 -24.17 4.51 3.57
CA PHE A 216 -24.41 5.39 4.71
C PHE A 216 -25.91 5.32 5.06
N ALA A 217 -26.29 4.34 5.88
CA ALA A 217 -27.64 4.29 6.45
C ALA A 217 -27.88 5.49 7.38
N LYS A 218 -29.16 5.85 7.61
CA LYS A 218 -29.49 6.99 8.49
C LYS A 218 -28.86 6.85 9.88
N GLU A 219 -28.77 5.62 10.38
CA GLU A 219 -28.19 5.26 11.68
C GLU A 219 -26.65 5.42 11.69
N GLU A 220 -26.03 5.49 10.52
CA GLU A 220 -24.57 5.58 10.36
C GLU A 220 -24.07 7.00 10.02
N ARG A 221 -24.92 8.02 10.13
CA ARG A 221 -24.53 9.43 9.86
C ARG A 221 -23.32 9.88 10.71
N MET A 222 -23.23 9.42 11.96
CA MET A 222 -22.08 9.72 12.80
C MET A 222 -20.76 9.16 12.21
N LYS A 223 -20.79 8.00 11.57
CA LYS A 223 -19.60 7.46 10.89
C LYS A 223 -19.17 8.35 9.74
N LEU A 224 -20.11 8.87 8.94
CA LEU A 224 -19.77 9.82 7.87
C LEU A 224 -19.11 11.09 8.44
N VAL A 225 -19.65 11.64 9.52
CA VAL A 225 -19.05 12.81 10.19
C VAL A 225 -17.63 12.49 10.65
N VAL A 226 -17.41 11.34 11.30
CA VAL A 226 -16.06 10.92 11.73
C VAL A 226 -15.11 10.76 10.54
N LEU A 227 -15.55 10.15 9.44
CA LEU A 227 -14.73 10.02 8.22
C LEU A 227 -14.34 11.39 7.65
N LEU A 228 -15.29 12.33 7.59
CA LEU A 228 -15.02 13.69 7.12
C LEU A 228 -14.08 14.46 8.05
N LEU A 229 -14.23 14.29 9.38
CA LEU A 229 -13.30 14.89 10.35
C LEU A 229 -11.87 14.33 10.20
N ILE A 230 -11.72 13.01 10.02
CA ILE A 230 -10.40 12.39 9.78
C ILE A 230 -9.81 12.91 8.46
N SER A 231 -10.60 12.96 7.39
CA SER A 231 -10.16 13.51 6.10
C SER A 231 -9.76 14.99 6.23
N GLY A 232 -10.53 15.78 6.96
CA GLY A 232 -10.21 17.18 7.27
C GLY A 232 -8.93 17.32 8.09
N ALA A 233 -8.71 16.44 9.07
CA ALA A 233 -7.46 16.43 9.85
C ALA A 233 -6.23 16.17 8.97
N PHE A 234 -6.30 15.23 8.03
CA PHE A 234 -5.22 14.99 7.05
C PHE A 234 -4.91 16.25 6.22
N LEU A 235 -5.93 16.96 5.74
CA LEU A 235 -5.75 18.19 4.98
C LEU A 235 -5.10 19.28 5.82
N VAL A 236 -5.59 19.50 7.04
CA VAL A 236 -5.08 20.53 7.95
C VAL A 236 -3.64 20.23 8.35
N VAL A 237 -3.35 19.01 8.78
CA VAL A 237 -1.99 18.61 9.19
C VAL A 237 -1.02 18.70 8.02
N GLY A 238 -1.39 18.17 6.84
CA GLY A 238 -0.54 18.23 5.64
C GLY A 238 -0.28 19.68 5.22
N PHE A 239 -1.30 20.55 5.25
CA PHE A 239 -1.15 21.97 4.96
C PHE A 239 -0.18 22.67 5.93
N PHE A 240 -0.29 22.41 7.23
CA PHE A 240 0.64 22.97 8.20
C PHE A 240 2.07 22.48 8.02
N ILE A 241 2.28 21.19 7.66
CA ILE A 241 3.61 20.68 7.35
C ILE A 241 4.20 21.39 6.13
N ILE A 242 3.40 21.62 5.08
CA ILE A 242 3.82 22.36 3.87
C ILE A 242 4.21 23.79 4.24
N ILE A 243 3.38 24.51 4.96
CA ILE A 243 3.68 25.90 5.38
C ILE A 243 4.94 25.95 6.23
N PHE A 244 5.08 25.02 7.19
CA PHE A 244 6.28 24.94 8.02
C PHE A 244 7.53 24.68 7.17
N SER A 245 7.46 23.75 6.19
CA SER A 245 8.57 23.49 5.28
C SER A 245 8.95 24.73 4.46
N LEU A 246 7.96 25.46 3.89
CA LEU A 246 8.21 26.66 3.12
C LEU A 246 8.85 27.78 3.94
N LEU A 247 8.59 27.86 5.25
CA LEU A 247 9.10 28.92 6.11
C LEU A 247 10.44 28.57 6.76
N PHE A 248 10.72 27.30 7.02
CA PHE A 248 11.82 26.91 7.90
C PHE A 248 12.75 25.83 7.33
N ASP A 249 12.41 25.18 6.18
CA ASP A 249 13.26 24.15 5.60
C ASP A 249 14.37 24.78 4.75
N PRO A 250 15.67 24.67 5.16
CA PRO A 250 16.77 25.25 4.44
C PRO A 250 16.89 24.77 2.98
N SER A 251 16.47 23.54 2.70
CA SER A 251 16.52 22.96 1.35
C SER A 251 15.56 23.67 0.39
N VAL A 252 14.38 24.07 0.90
CA VAL A 252 13.37 24.81 0.16
C VAL A 252 13.75 26.29 0.04
N LEU A 253 14.23 26.90 1.13
CA LEU A 253 14.64 28.31 1.14
C LEU A 253 15.79 28.59 0.15
N ASN A 254 16.78 27.70 0.11
CA ASN A 254 17.89 27.82 -0.83
C ASN A 254 17.43 27.69 -2.30
N SER A 255 16.45 26.82 -2.59
CA SER A 255 15.91 26.65 -3.96
C SER A 255 15.08 27.85 -4.45
N MET A 256 14.60 28.72 -3.55
CA MET A 256 13.83 29.93 -3.88
C MET A 256 14.75 31.17 -4.06
N MET A 257 16.01 31.09 -3.66
CA MET A 257 16.96 32.22 -3.76
C MET A 257 17.82 32.18 -5.03
N TYR A 258 17.73 31.11 -5.81
CA TYR A 258 18.41 30.89 -7.11
C TYR A 258 17.39 30.57 -8.22
#